data_ff277bacca351d85c67e97272cfebf01
#
_entry.id   ff277bacca351d85c67e97272cfebf01
#
_cell.length_a   1.000
_cell.length_b   1.000
_cell.length_c   1.000
_cell.angle_alpha   90.00
_cell.angle_beta   90.00
_cell.angle_gamma   90.00
#
_symmetry.space_group_name_H-M   'P 1'
#
loop_
_entity.id
_entity.type
_entity.pdbx_description
1 polymer ?
#
loop_
_entity_poly.entity_id
_entity_poly.type
_entity_poly.pdbx_seq_one_letter_code
_entity_poly.pdbx_strand_id
1 'polypeptide(L)'
;MKQRLSKKEYLFVASLLFGLVFGAGNLIFPASMGQRAGMEMLPALVGFCITGVGLPLLGIAAISITASDSLSAIGNRVGRRFSLLFTCALYLCIGPLFAIPRTATVSFQVGVLPFVAPPLHDVLLLAFTALFFAVVLFFSLRPSGILIWIGKVLNPLFLFFLAIMIVAALREPMGSVWTMPPTGAYAENAFFTGLLEGYNTMDVLAALAYGSILVDSIRRLGLSSPADLSYSTIISGSLSTLLMALIYLALTYVGAQSRAVYGIDANGGDVLAHIAAHYFGAYGGILLGITITCACLKTAIGLVTACASTFAALFPRSFSYTKYTVIFAAFSFAISNVGLSRIIAYSLPVLYFLYPVAIVLIALCLIEGLIGYRRPLYVWSIVGTSAAAFFDFLRALPPALQNAFSWTPALCTAGEALPLASLGMGWVVPALIGFCGGALICAWQKTRSY
;
A
#
# COMPACT_ATOMS: atom_id res chain seq x y z
N MET A 1 11.51 34.36 -5.46
CA MET A 1 11.00 32.98 -5.44
C MET A 1 11.38 32.36 -4.09
N LYS A 2 10.45 31.62 -3.49
CA LYS A 2 10.67 30.95 -2.20
C LYS A 2 11.62 29.77 -2.42
N GLN A 3 12.69 29.68 -1.64
CA GLN A 3 13.66 28.57 -1.76
C GLN A 3 13.37 27.42 -0.81
N ARG A 4 12.64 27.65 0.30
CA ARG A 4 12.30 26.62 1.29
C ARG A 4 10.90 26.85 1.88
N LEU A 5 10.25 25.79 2.27
CA LEU A 5 9.00 25.85 3.03
C LEU A 5 9.27 26.31 4.48
N SER A 6 8.28 26.93 5.10
CA SER A 6 8.30 27.18 6.54
C SER A 6 8.04 25.87 7.33
N LYS A 7 8.38 25.84 8.62
CA LYS A 7 8.14 24.67 9.49
C LYS A 7 6.66 24.22 9.48
N LYS A 8 5.74 25.19 9.45
CA LYS A 8 4.29 24.91 9.38
C LYS A 8 3.89 24.27 8.05
N GLU A 9 4.49 24.72 6.96
CA GLU A 9 4.21 24.15 5.62
C GLU A 9 4.83 22.76 5.46
N TYR A 10 6.02 22.50 6.00
CA TYR A 10 6.57 21.14 6.05
C TYR A 10 5.64 20.19 6.81
N LEU A 11 5.14 20.60 7.97
CA LEU A 11 4.19 19.80 8.76
C LEU A 11 2.86 19.60 8.02
N PHE A 12 2.37 20.63 7.32
CA PHE A 12 1.17 20.53 6.49
C PHE A 12 1.34 19.50 5.37
N VAL A 13 2.45 19.57 4.62
CA VAL A 13 2.75 18.63 3.53
C VAL A 13 2.95 17.21 4.08
N ALA A 14 3.63 17.05 5.22
CA ALA A 14 3.79 15.76 5.90
C ALA A 14 2.44 15.16 6.32
N SER A 15 1.56 15.97 6.90
CA SER A 15 0.19 15.55 7.27
C SER A 15 -0.67 15.21 6.06
N LEU A 16 -0.49 15.93 4.95
CA LEU A 16 -1.17 15.62 3.68
C LEU A 16 -0.72 14.26 3.16
N LEU A 17 0.58 14.00 3.12
CA LEU A 17 1.13 12.73 2.68
C LEU A 17 0.67 11.58 3.57
N PHE A 18 0.79 11.75 4.89
CA PHE A 18 0.26 10.79 5.86
C PHE A 18 -1.21 10.47 5.59
N GLY A 19 -2.04 11.49 5.39
CA GLY A 19 -3.46 11.32 5.11
C GLY A 19 -3.78 10.66 3.76
N LEU A 20 -2.90 10.78 2.76
CA LEU A 20 -3.07 10.13 1.45
C LEU A 20 -2.67 8.66 1.46
N VAL A 21 -1.58 8.34 2.18
CA VAL A 21 -0.98 7.00 2.18
C VAL A 21 -1.56 6.14 3.31
N PHE A 22 -1.75 6.70 4.51
CA PHE A 22 -2.22 5.95 5.66
C PHE A 22 -3.70 5.55 5.54
N GLY A 23 -3.93 4.27 5.36
CA GLY A 23 -5.26 3.67 5.16
C GLY A 23 -5.51 2.44 6.06
N ALA A 24 -6.55 1.68 5.74
CA ALA A 24 -6.95 0.49 6.49
C ALA A 24 -5.83 -0.56 6.61
N GLY A 25 -5.05 -0.76 5.54
CA GLY A 25 -3.94 -1.72 5.52
C GLY A 25 -2.87 -1.41 6.56
N ASN A 26 -2.56 -0.13 6.74
CA ASN A 26 -1.54 0.34 7.66
C ASN A 26 -1.86 0.09 9.15
N LEU A 27 -3.10 -0.26 9.44
CA LEU A 27 -3.56 -0.64 10.77
C LEU A 27 -3.53 -2.15 10.97
N ILE A 28 -4.12 -2.87 10.01
CA ILE A 28 -4.39 -4.30 10.18
C ILE A 28 -3.13 -5.17 10.00
N PHE A 29 -2.25 -4.82 9.04
CA PHE A 29 -1.08 -5.66 8.76
C PHE A 29 -0.01 -5.62 9.84
N PRO A 30 0.39 -4.47 10.42
CA PRO A 30 1.34 -4.47 11.54
C PRO A 30 0.82 -5.24 12.76
N ALA A 31 -0.47 -5.12 13.09
CA ALA A 31 -1.07 -5.83 14.21
C ALA A 31 -1.07 -7.36 13.99
N SER A 32 -1.51 -7.82 12.81
CA SER A 32 -1.47 -9.24 12.43
C SER A 32 -0.04 -9.79 12.36
N MET A 33 0.90 -9.02 11.80
CA MET A 33 2.32 -9.36 11.76
C MET A 33 2.86 -9.56 13.18
N GLY A 34 2.52 -8.67 14.11
CA GLY A 34 2.93 -8.77 15.51
C GLY A 34 2.51 -10.09 16.14
N GLN A 35 1.23 -10.49 15.99
CA GLN A 35 0.74 -11.78 16.50
C GLN A 35 1.53 -12.98 15.97
N ARG A 36 1.85 -12.98 14.67
CA ARG A 36 2.52 -14.09 14.00
C ARG A 36 4.01 -14.12 14.25
N ALA A 37 4.67 -12.97 14.28
CA ALA A 37 6.10 -12.84 14.49
C ALA A 37 6.50 -13.06 15.94
N GLY A 38 5.64 -12.73 16.92
CA GLY A 38 5.94 -12.93 18.35
C GLY A 38 7.26 -12.27 18.73
N MET A 39 8.20 -13.06 19.32
CA MET A 39 9.52 -12.57 19.74
C MET A 39 10.39 -12.06 18.57
N GLU A 40 10.15 -12.50 17.35
CA GLU A 40 10.82 -12.04 16.12
C GLU A 40 10.16 -10.78 15.51
N MET A 41 9.34 -10.05 16.26
CA MET A 41 8.62 -8.88 15.78
C MET A 41 9.55 -7.76 15.29
N LEU A 42 10.74 -7.58 15.87
CA LEU A 42 11.64 -6.49 15.48
C LEU A 42 12.26 -6.71 14.11
N PRO A 43 12.88 -7.86 13.77
CA PRO A 43 13.29 -8.16 12.41
C PRO A 43 12.14 -8.04 11.41
N ALA A 44 10.96 -8.58 11.72
CA ALA A 44 9.78 -8.47 10.86
C ALA A 44 9.38 -7.00 10.62
N LEU A 45 9.36 -6.18 11.68
CA LEU A 45 9.03 -4.75 11.59
C LEU A 45 10.04 -3.99 10.73
N VAL A 46 11.35 -4.27 10.86
CA VAL A 46 12.36 -3.62 10.02
C VAL A 46 12.12 -3.94 8.55
N GLY A 47 11.91 -5.21 8.20
CA GLY A 47 11.54 -5.61 6.84
C GLY A 47 10.27 -4.91 6.35
N PHE A 48 9.22 -4.92 7.16
CA PHE A 48 7.94 -4.25 6.87
C PHE A 48 8.10 -2.74 6.63
N CYS A 49 8.89 -2.05 7.46
CA CYS A 49 9.14 -0.62 7.30
C CYS A 49 9.91 -0.28 6.02
N ILE A 50 10.79 -1.15 5.54
CA ILE A 50 11.49 -0.92 4.26
C ILE A 50 10.47 -0.79 3.13
N THR A 51 9.50 -1.68 3.03
CA THR A 51 8.53 -1.73 1.94
C THR A 51 7.27 -0.90 2.21
N GLY A 52 6.81 -0.81 3.44
CA GLY A 52 5.62 -0.05 3.81
C GLY A 52 5.90 1.42 4.13
N VAL A 53 7.15 1.83 4.35
CA VAL A 53 7.52 3.21 4.71
C VAL A 53 8.62 3.76 3.81
N GLY A 54 9.75 3.07 3.70
CA GLY A 54 10.91 3.53 2.97
C GLY A 54 10.67 3.62 1.46
N LEU A 55 10.17 2.55 0.85
CA LEU A 55 9.90 2.53 -0.59
C LEU A 55 8.83 3.53 -1.04
N PRO A 56 7.71 3.75 -0.33
CA PRO A 56 6.78 4.84 -0.64
C PRO A 56 7.45 6.21 -0.69
N LEU A 57 8.31 6.53 0.28
CA LEU A 57 9.08 7.77 0.28
C LEU A 57 9.98 7.87 -0.96
N LEU A 58 10.70 6.79 -1.28
CA LEU A 58 11.54 6.74 -2.48
C LEU A 58 10.72 6.84 -3.77
N GLY A 59 9.50 6.30 -3.80
CA GLY A 59 8.58 6.43 -4.93
C GLY A 59 8.19 7.89 -5.20
N ILE A 60 7.86 8.64 -4.15
CA ILE A 60 7.55 10.07 -4.28
C ILE A 60 8.80 10.87 -4.65
N ALA A 61 9.95 10.54 -4.07
CA ALA A 61 11.23 11.17 -4.43
C ALA A 61 11.56 10.93 -5.92
N ALA A 62 11.33 9.73 -6.44
CA ALA A 62 11.53 9.39 -7.85
C ALA A 62 10.67 10.27 -8.78
N ILE A 63 9.38 10.47 -8.44
CA ILE A 63 8.48 11.38 -9.18
C ILE A 63 9.03 12.81 -9.17
N SER A 64 9.48 13.28 -8.01
CA SER A 64 9.98 14.64 -7.84
C SER A 64 11.32 14.87 -8.59
N ILE A 65 12.27 13.93 -8.48
CA ILE A 65 13.59 13.99 -9.13
C ILE A 65 13.45 13.95 -10.66
N THR A 66 12.58 13.11 -11.17
CA THR A 66 12.33 12.96 -12.61
C THR A 66 11.42 14.05 -13.18
N ALA A 67 10.95 14.99 -12.33
CA ALA A 67 9.97 16.02 -12.67
C ALA A 67 8.76 15.46 -13.45
N SER A 68 8.33 14.25 -13.08
CA SER A 68 7.22 13.56 -13.76
C SER A 68 5.88 14.03 -13.20
N ASP A 69 4.93 14.36 -14.11
CA ASP A 69 3.62 14.86 -13.72
C ASP A 69 2.61 13.73 -13.44
N SER A 70 3.00 12.46 -13.67
CA SER A 70 2.13 11.31 -13.49
C SER A 70 2.90 9.99 -13.47
N LEU A 71 2.26 8.93 -12.94
CA LEU A 71 2.77 7.57 -13.05
C LEU A 71 3.01 7.15 -14.51
N SER A 72 2.10 7.55 -15.42
CA SER A 72 2.24 7.24 -16.84
C SER A 72 3.47 7.90 -17.48
N ALA A 73 3.89 9.07 -17.01
CA ALA A 73 5.11 9.71 -17.48
C ALA A 73 6.36 8.90 -17.09
N ILE A 74 6.40 8.35 -15.88
CA ILE A 74 7.46 7.44 -15.43
C ILE A 74 7.43 6.14 -16.26
N GLY A 75 6.26 5.54 -16.43
CA GLY A 75 6.11 4.31 -17.23
C GLY A 75 6.53 4.47 -18.69
N ASN A 76 6.36 5.66 -19.28
CA ASN A 76 6.75 5.95 -20.65
C ASN A 76 8.29 5.88 -20.87
N ARG A 77 9.10 5.94 -19.82
CA ARG A 77 10.55 5.70 -19.90
C ARG A 77 10.89 4.30 -20.40
N VAL A 78 10.06 3.32 -20.07
CA VAL A 78 10.14 1.96 -20.60
C VAL A 78 9.51 1.90 -22.01
N GLY A 79 8.25 2.39 -22.11
CA GLY A 79 7.53 2.46 -23.38
C GLY A 79 6.03 2.69 -23.18
N ARG A 80 5.37 3.21 -24.22
CA ARG A 80 3.94 3.58 -24.15
C ARG A 80 3.01 2.42 -23.78
N ARG A 81 3.25 1.21 -24.31
CA ARG A 81 2.42 0.03 -23.97
C ARG A 81 2.60 -0.39 -22.52
N PHE A 82 3.85 -0.44 -22.05
CA PHE A 82 4.15 -0.73 -20.64
C PHE A 82 3.51 0.31 -19.73
N SER A 83 3.67 1.59 -20.02
CA SER A 83 3.07 2.69 -19.27
C SER A 83 1.57 2.51 -19.09
N LEU A 84 0.85 2.24 -20.18
CA LEU A 84 -0.60 2.05 -20.14
C LEU A 84 -0.98 0.83 -19.27
N LEU A 85 -0.35 -0.32 -19.52
CA LEU A 85 -0.65 -1.57 -18.81
C LEU A 85 -0.33 -1.45 -17.32
N PHE A 86 0.87 -0.94 -16.97
CA PHE A 86 1.31 -0.78 -15.59
C PHE A 86 0.44 0.23 -14.83
N THR A 87 0.12 1.37 -15.45
CA THR A 87 -0.76 2.38 -14.84
C THR A 87 -2.15 1.83 -14.61
N CYS A 88 -2.75 1.14 -15.60
CA CYS A 88 -4.06 0.50 -15.42
C CYS A 88 -4.03 -0.57 -14.32
N ALA A 89 -3.05 -1.47 -14.35
CA ALA A 89 -2.93 -2.54 -13.35
C ALA A 89 -2.75 -1.97 -11.93
N LEU A 90 -1.90 -0.95 -11.77
CA LEU A 90 -1.67 -0.29 -10.49
C LEU A 90 -2.94 0.37 -9.97
N TYR A 91 -3.61 1.20 -10.79
CA TYR A 91 -4.83 1.89 -10.35
C TYR A 91 -6.01 0.93 -10.13
N LEU A 92 -6.12 -0.17 -10.88
CA LEU A 92 -7.11 -1.21 -10.61
C LEU A 92 -6.80 -1.92 -9.29
N CYS A 93 -5.53 -2.19 -8.99
CA CYS A 93 -5.10 -2.84 -7.76
C CYS A 93 -5.40 -1.99 -6.52
N ILE A 94 -4.93 -0.73 -6.48
CA ILE A 94 -5.22 0.18 -5.36
C ILE A 94 -6.66 0.71 -5.38
N GLY A 95 -7.34 0.54 -6.48
CA GLY A 95 -8.72 0.96 -6.74
C GLY A 95 -9.72 -0.17 -6.49
N PRO A 96 -10.56 -0.43 -7.50
CA PRO A 96 -11.76 -1.24 -7.35
C PRO A 96 -11.53 -2.72 -7.05
N LEU A 97 -10.33 -3.27 -7.34
CA LEU A 97 -10.07 -4.70 -7.11
C LEU A 97 -9.78 -5.02 -5.64
N PHE A 98 -8.93 -4.23 -4.96
CA PHE A 98 -8.45 -4.64 -3.63
C PHE A 98 -8.50 -3.54 -2.57
N ALA A 99 -7.85 -2.37 -2.76
CA ALA A 99 -7.73 -1.41 -1.66
C ALA A 99 -9.07 -0.75 -1.31
N ILE A 100 -9.88 -0.34 -2.28
CA ILE A 100 -11.20 0.27 -2.00
C ILE A 100 -12.15 -0.74 -1.33
N PRO A 101 -12.36 -1.97 -1.84
CA PRO A 101 -13.19 -2.97 -1.16
C PRO A 101 -12.71 -3.27 0.27
N ARG A 102 -11.39 -3.34 0.46
CA ARG A 102 -10.78 -3.58 1.77
C ARG A 102 -11.13 -2.50 2.79
N THR A 103 -11.30 -1.24 2.38
CA THR A 103 -11.70 -0.18 3.32
C THR A 103 -13.06 -0.45 3.93
N ALA A 104 -14.04 -0.89 3.15
CA ALA A 104 -15.37 -1.21 3.63
C ALA A 104 -15.37 -2.46 4.52
N THR A 105 -14.65 -3.52 4.11
CA THR A 105 -14.59 -4.77 4.88
C THR A 105 -13.83 -4.62 6.19
N VAL A 106 -12.75 -3.83 6.26
CA VAL A 106 -12.06 -3.52 7.52
C VAL A 106 -12.95 -2.72 8.45
N SER A 107 -13.70 -1.74 7.93
CA SER A 107 -14.65 -0.97 8.72
C SER A 107 -15.74 -1.85 9.31
N PHE A 108 -16.26 -2.79 8.54
CA PHE A 108 -17.23 -3.77 9.02
C PHE A 108 -16.62 -4.72 10.07
N GLN A 109 -15.44 -5.28 9.79
CA GLN A 109 -14.74 -6.25 10.64
C GLN A 109 -14.46 -5.67 12.04
N VAL A 110 -14.03 -4.43 12.10
CA VAL A 110 -13.69 -3.79 13.39
C VAL A 110 -14.89 -3.13 14.05
N GLY A 111 -15.76 -2.51 13.26
CA GLY A 111 -16.80 -1.65 13.80
C GLY A 111 -18.17 -2.29 13.99
N VAL A 112 -18.45 -3.40 13.31
CA VAL A 112 -19.79 -4.02 13.31
C VAL A 112 -19.74 -5.49 13.73
N LEU A 113 -18.85 -6.26 13.13
CA LEU A 113 -18.78 -7.71 13.30
C LEU A 113 -18.72 -8.19 14.77
N PRO A 114 -17.93 -7.54 15.69
CA PRO A 114 -17.83 -7.98 17.08
C PRO A 114 -19.15 -7.88 17.87
N PHE A 115 -20.14 -7.14 17.36
CA PHE A 115 -21.43 -6.91 18.01
C PHE A 115 -22.56 -7.69 17.38
N VAL A 116 -22.27 -8.55 16.41
CA VAL A 116 -23.29 -9.24 15.58
C VAL A 116 -23.20 -10.73 15.73
N ALA A 117 -24.35 -11.39 15.86
CA ALA A 117 -24.43 -12.84 15.89
C ALA A 117 -24.06 -13.47 14.51
N PRO A 118 -23.34 -14.60 14.49
CA PRO A 118 -22.86 -15.22 13.25
C PRO A 118 -23.87 -15.37 12.11
N PRO A 119 -25.14 -15.75 12.36
CA PRO A 119 -26.13 -15.93 11.29
C PRO A 119 -26.46 -14.65 10.50
N LEU A 120 -26.17 -13.47 11.06
CA LEU A 120 -26.48 -12.18 10.44
C LEU A 120 -25.28 -11.54 9.74
N HIS A 121 -24.09 -12.17 9.78
CA HIS A 121 -22.84 -11.58 9.28
C HIS A 121 -22.96 -11.20 7.80
N ASP A 122 -23.40 -12.09 6.92
CA ASP A 122 -23.45 -11.82 5.48
C ASP A 122 -24.48 -10.75 5.11
N VAL A 123 -25.66 -10.78 5.77
CA VAL A 123 -26.72 -9.80 5.53
C VAL A 123 -26.29 -8.40 5.98
N LEU A 124 -25.66 -8.31 7.15
CA LEU A 124 -25.18 -7.02 7.67
C LEU A 124 -23.95 -6.53 6.94
N LEU A 125 -23.07 -7.42 6.45
CA LEU A 125 -21.97 -7.04 5.56
C LEU A 125 -22.52 -6.39 4.29
N LEU A 126 -23.51 -7.01 3.66
CA LEU A 126 -24.15 -6.46 2.46
C LEU A 126 -24.79 -5.09 2.73
N ALA A 127 -25.55 -4.96 3.81
CA ALA A 127 -26.22 -3.70 4.17
C ALA A 127 -25.21 -2.60 4.52
N PHE A 128 -24.16 -2.91 5.30
CA PHE A 128 -23.11 -1.99 5.66
C PHE A 128 -22.32 -1.52 4.46
N THR A 129 -21.87 -2.44 3.59
CA THR A 129 -21.11 -2.11 2.39
C THR A 129 -21.95 -1.32 1.39
N ALA A 130 -23.25 -1.60 1.26
CA ALA A 130 -24.18 -0.80 0.46
C ALA A 130 -24.25 0.65 0.95
N LEU A 131 -24.42 0.86 2.27
CA LEU A 131 -24.43 2.20 2.87
C LEU A 131 -23.06 2.89 2.70
N PHE A 132 -21.98 2.17 2.97
CA PHE A 132 -20.61 2.67 2.84
C PHE A 132 -20.34 3.18 1.42
N PHE A 133 -20.65 2.39 0.39
CA PHE A 133 -20.43 2.79 -1.01
C PHE A 133 -21.44 3.81 -1.51
N ALA A 134 -22.64 3.89 -0.97
CA ALA A 134 -23.55 5.00 -1.24
C ALA A 134 -22.96 6.33 -0.76
N VAL A 135 -22.37 6.36 0.44
CA VAL A 135 -21.65 7.54 0.98
C VAL A 135 -20.41 7.85 0.14
N VAL A 136 -19.60 6.84 -0.19
CA VAL A 136 -18.42 7.01 -1.07
C VAL A 136 -18.82 7.63 -2.40
N LEU A 137 -19.85 7.08 -3.05
CA LEU A 137 -20.35 7.56 -4.34
C LEU A 137 -20.85 9.01 -4.26
N PHE A 138 -21.65 9.32 -3.24
CA PHE A 138 -22.18 10.67 -3.03
C PHE A 138 -21.07 11.71 -2.95
N PHE A 139 -20.01 11.44 -2.17
CA PHE A 139 -18.90 12.38 -2.01
C PHE A 139 -17.94 12.38 -3.21
N SER A 140 -17.70 11.26 -3.86
CA SER A 140 -16.83 11.19 -5.05
C SER A 140 -17.45 11.91 -6.25
N LEU A 141 -18.77 11.95 -6.37
CA LEU A 141 -19.46 12.70 -7.43
C LEU A 141 -19.47 14.22 -7.18
N ARG A 142 -19.20 14.66 -5.95
CA ARG A 142 -19.19 16.08 -5.55
C ARG A 142 -17.83 16.41 -4.91
N PRO A 143 -16.75 16.55 -5.70
CA PRO A 143 -15.41 16.82 -5.18
C PRO A 143 -15.35 18.27 -4.61
N SER A 144 -16.00 18.51 -3.49
CA SER A 144 -15.94 19.75 -2.72
C SER A 144 -15.02 19.56 -1.53
N GLY A 145 -14.55 20.65 -0.91
CA GLY A 145 -13.57 20.66 0.19
C GLY A 145 -13.88 19.84 1.45
N ILE A 146 -14.92 19.01 1.41
CA ILE A 146 -15.33 18.07 2.48
C ILE A 146 -14.21 17.06 2.81
N LEU A 147 -13.47 16.57 1.80
CA LEU A 147 -12.31 15.68 2.01
C LEU A 147 -11.24 16.34 2.89
N ILE A 148 -11.05 17.65 2.72
CA ILE A 148 -10.10 18.43 3.53
C ILE A 148 -10.62 18.54 4.96
N TRP A 149 -11.93 18.76 5.14
CA TRP A 149 -12.56 18.89 6.46
C TRP A 149 -12.55 17.56 7.23
N ILE A 150 -12.93 16.48 6.57
CA ILE A 150 -12.85 15.10 7.09
C ILE A 150 -11.40 14.78 7.51
N GLY A 151 -10.42 15.09 6.67
CA GLY A 151 -9.00 14.87 7.00
C GLY A 151 -8.50 15.73 8.17
N LYS A 152 -8.99 16.96 8.33
CA LYS A 152 -8.58 17.85 9.43
C LYS A 152 -9.12 17.44 10.80
N VAL A 153 -10.29 16.84 10.87
CA VAL A 153 -10.95 16.47 12.13
C VAL A 153 -10.74 14.99 12.44
N LEU A 154 -10.96 14.11 11.46
CA LEU A 154 -10.97 12.68 11.70
C LEU A 154 -9.56 12.08 11.85
N ASN A 155 -8.55 12.59 11.14
CA ASN A 155 -7.18 12.11 11.33
C ASN A 155 -6.64 12.36 12.74
N PRO A 156 -6.73 13.59 13.31
CA PRO A 156 -6.32 13.81 14.70
C PRO A 156 -7.11 12.97 15.71
N LEU A 157 -8.42 12.83 15.51
CA LEU A 157 -9.27 12.01 16.39
C LEU A 157 -8.87 10.54 16.36
N PHE A 158 -8.63 10.01 15.17
CA PHE A 158 -8.12 8.65 14.97
C PHE A 158 -6.77 8.45 15.66
N LEU A 159 -5.79 9.34 15.41
CA LEU A 159 -4.47 9.25 16.03
C LEU A 159 -4.53 9.38 17.55
N PHE A 160 -5.41 10.23 18.07
CA PHE A 160 -5.63 10.38 19.50
C PHE A 160 -6.15 9.10 20.14
N PHE A 161 -7.18 8.48 19.52
CA PHE A 161 -7.71 7.21 20.01
C PHE A 161 -6.71 6.07 19.92
N LEU A 162 -5.97 5.98 18.80
CA LEU A 162 -4.90 5.02 18.63
C LEU A 162 -3.80 5.20 19.70
N ALA A 163 -3.43 6.45 19.99
CA ALA A 163 -2.46 6.74 21.05
C ALA A 163 -2.95 6.30 22.43
N ILE A 164 -4.23 6.52 22.75
CA ILE A 164 -4.82 6.04 24.04
C ILE A 164 -4.75 4.51 24.10
N MET A 165 -5.08 3.81 23.03
CA MET A 165 -5.02 2.35 22.98
C MET A 165 -3.58 1.84 23.17
N ILE A 166 -2.61 2.46 22.52
CA ILE A 166 -1.19 2.12 22.67
C ILE A 166 -0.72 2.39 24.11
N VAL A 167 -1.07 3.53 24.69
CA VAL A 167 -0.71 3.86 26.09
C VAL A 167 -1.33 2.87 27.07
N ALA A 168 -2.58 2.46 26.88
CA ALA A 168 -3.21 1.42 27.71
C ALA A 168 -2.43 0.10 27.63
N ALA A 169 -2.09 -0.34 26.40
CA ALA A 169 -1.33 -1.56 26.17
C ALA A 169 0.11 -1.53 26.75
N LEU A 170 0.73 -0.35 26.83
CA LEU A 170 2.03 -0.18 27.45
C LEU A 170 1.96 -0.20 28.99
N ARG A 171 0.84 0.28 29.56
CA ARG A 171 0.64 0.30 31.04
C ARG A 171 0.23 -1.06 31.58
N GLU A 172 -0.65 -1.75 30.89
CA GLU A 172 -1.19 -3.05 31.27
C GLU A 172 -1.02 -4.04 30.11
N PRO A 173 0.20 -4.61 29.92
CA PRO A 173 0.45 -5.52 28.80
C PRO A 173 -0.41 -6.79 28.89
N MET A 174 -1.01 -7.22 27.77
CA MET A 174 -1.77 -8.47 27.68
C MET A 174 -0.90 -9.72 27.88
N GLY A 175 0.41 -9.61 27.68
CA GLY A 175 1.36 -10.70 27.89
C GLY A 175 2.77 -10.33 27.45
N SER A 176 3.73 -11.23 27.72
CA SER A 176 5.12 -11.04 27.32
C SER A 176 5.33 -11.44 25.87
N VAL A 177 5.75 -10.52 25.03
CA VAL A 177 6.10 -10.76 23.62
C VAL A 177 7.26 -11.75 23.49
N TRP A 178 8.20 -11.68 24.42
CA TRP A 178 9.45 -12.46 24.41
C TRP A 178 9.27 -13.96 24.67
N THR A 179 8.09 -14.37 25.12
CA THR A 179 7.74 -15.79 25.33
C THR A 179 6.92 -16.38 24.18
N MET A 180 6.56 -15.57 23.18
CA MET A 180 5.71 -16.00 22.06
C MET A 180 6.58 -16.43 20.87
N PRO A 181 6.64 -17.75 20.54
CA PRO A 181 7.43 -18.21 19.41
C PRO A 181 6.86 -17.69 18.08
N PRO A 182 7.70 -17.38 17.08
CA PRO A 182 7.24 -17.02 15.74
C PRO A 182 6.52 -18.19 15.08
N THR A 183 5.63 -17.92 14.14
CA THR A 183 4.81 -18.92 13.44
C THR A 183 4.91 -18.82 11.93
N GLY A 184 4.76 -19.97 11.23
CA GLY A 184 4.82 -20.02 9.78
C GLY A 184 6.13 -19.46 9.25
N ALA A 185 6.09 -18.70 8.18
CA ALA A 185 7.27 -18.12 7.54
C ALA A 185 8.09 -17.16 8.44
N TYR A 186 7.50 -16.62 9.51
CA TYR A 186 8.24 -15.79 10.47
C TYR A 186 9.24 -16.62 11.32
N ALA A 187 9.00 -17.91 11.51
CA ALA A 187 9.93 -18.80 12.18
C ALA A 187 11.18 -19.12 11.34
N GLU A 188 11.03 -19.09 10.02
CA GLU A 188 12.13 -19.34 9.08
C GLU A 188 12.94 -18.06 8.81
N ASN A 189 12.26 -16.97 8.47
CA ASN A 189 12.90 -15.68 8.16
C ASN A 189 11.96 -14.50 8.40
N ALA A 190 11.96 -13.99 9.63
CA ALA A 190 11.07 -12.92 10.05
C ALA A 190 11.29 -11.60 9.26
N PHE A 191 12.56 -11.27 8.93
CA PHE A 191 12.88 -10.04 8.20
C PHE A 191 12.28 -10.04 6.79
N PHE A 192 12.55 -11.08 5.98
CA PHE A 192 12.02 -11.13 4.61
C PHE A 192 10.51 -11.35 4.59
N THR A 193 9.96 -12.10 5.55
CA THR A 193 8.51 -12.25 5.70
C THR A 193 7.87 -10.90 5.98
N GLY A 194 8.42 -10.10 6.90
CA GLY A 194 7.96 -8.74 7.17
C GLY A 194 8.09 -7.82 5.96
N LEU A 195 9.18 -7.92 5.21
CA LEU A 195 9.38 -7.15 3.98
C LEU A 195 8.31 -7.43 2.93
N LEU A 196 7.94 -8.70 2.74
CA LEU A 196 6.86 -9.10 1.84
C LEU A 196 5.48 -8.71 2.38
N GLU A 197 5.28 -8.80 3.71
CA GLU A 197 4.03 -8.37 4.35
C GLU A 197 3.76 -6.87 4.13
N GLY A 198 4.82 -6.05 4.04
CA GLY A 198 4.68 -4.64 3.71
C GLY A 198 4.07 -4.36 2.32
N TYR A 199 4.11 -5.31 1.39
CA TYR A 199 3.40 -5.20 0.10
C TYR A 199 1.88 -5.10 0.29
N ASN A 200 1.35 -5.72 1.33
CA ASN A 200 -0.07 -5.71 1.63
C ASN A 200 -0.62 -4.32 1.99
N THR A 201 0.24 -3.38 2.42
CA THR A 201 -0.20 -1.99 2.66
C THR A 201 -0.58 -1.27 1.37
N MET A 202 0.01 -1.67 0.23
CA MET A 202 -0.11 -1.03 -1.09
C MET A 202 0.44 0.40 -1.14
N ASP A 203 1.24 0.80 -0.16
CA ASP A 203 1.71 2.18 0.01
C ASP A 203 2.67 2.62 -1.10
N VAL A 204 3.51 1.72 -1.63
CA VAL A 204 4.37 2.03 -2.79
C VAL A 204 3.55 2.37 -4.02
N LEU A 205 2.49 1.59 -4.26
CA LEU A 205 1.59 1.80 -5.39
C LEU A 205 0.79 3.10 -5.21
N ALA A 206 0.33 3.36 -3.98
CA ALA A 206 -0.35 4.60 -3.62
C ALA A 206 0.59 5.82 -3.75
N ALA A 207 1.84 5.70 -3.32
CA ALA A 207 2.85 6.75 -3.44
C ALA A 207 3.13 7.12 -4.89
N LEU A 208 3.23 6.13 -5.78
CA LEU A 208 3.37 6.35 -7.22
C LEU A 208 2.11 6.99 -7.84
N ALA A 209 0.92 6.63 -7.35
CA ALA A 209 -0.33 7.21 -7.84
C ALA A 209 -0.55 8.65 -7.36
N TYR A 210 -0.18 8.96 -6.11
CA TYR A 210 -0.46 10.26 -5.49
C TYR A 210 0.75 11.21 -5.46
N GLY A 211 1.92 10.75 -5.85
CA GLY A 211 3.15 11.54 -5.76
C GLY A 211 3.09 12.86 -6.54
N SER A 212 2.43 12.87 -7.71
CA SER A 212 2.19 14.10 -8.48
C SER A 212 1.30 15.10 -7.72
N ILE A 213 0.26 14.63 -7.02
CA ILE A 213 -0.63 15.47 -6.21
C ILE A 213 0.15 16.14 -5.08
N LEU A 214 1.09 15.42 -4.46
CA LEU A 214 1.95 15.97 -3.43
C LEU A 214 2.89 17.04 -3.99
N VAL A 215 3.57 16.75 -5.10
CA VAL A 215 4.48 17.70 -5.79
C VAL A 215 3.72 18.96 -6.21
N ASP A 216 2.52 18.85 -6.76
CA ASP A 216 1.67 19.98 -7.11
C ASP A 216 1.23 20.80 -5.89
N SER A 217 0.97 20.13 -4.77
CA SER A 217 0.66 20.81 -3.51
C SER A 217 1.83 21.67 -3.02
N ILE A 218 3.07 21.15 -3.15
CA ILE A 218 4.29 21.90 -2.82
C ILE A 218 4.50 23.07 -3.80
N ARG A 219 4.26 22.87 -5.10
CA ARG A 219 4.31 23.95 -6.11
C ARG A 219 3.38 25.10 -5.77
N ARG A 220 2.14 24.80 -5.34
CA ARG A 220 1.15 25.82 -4.91
C ARG A 220 1.57 26.61 -3.67
N LEU A 221 2.50 26.08 -2.87
CA LEU A 221 3.12 26.81 -1.74
C LEU A 221 4.25 27.75 -2.17
N GLY A 222 4.51 27.86 -3.48
CA GLY A 222 5.41 28.83 -4.07
C GLY A 222 6.82 28.34 -4.41
N LEU A 223 7.06 27.02 -4.37
CA LEU A 223 8.29 26.42 -4.87
C LEU A 223 8.15 26.03 -6.35
N SER A 224 9.15 26.38 -7.16
CA SER A 224 9.15 26.09 -8.61
C SER A 224 10.40 25.36 -9.08
N SER A 225 11.53 25.50 -8.37
CA SER A 225 12.78 24.82 -8.72
C SER A 225 12.67 23.31 -8.47
N PRO A 226 13.07 22.44 -9.43
CA PRO A 226 13.06 20.99 -9.24
C PRO A 226 13.85 20.51 -8.00
N ALA A 227 14.99 21.16 -7.72
CA ALA A 227 15.82 20.85 -6.56
C ALA A 227 15.11 21.17 -5.23
N ASP A 228 14.46 22.34 -5.14
CA ASP A 228 13.73 22.75 -3.94
C ASP A 228 12.47 21.92 -3.74
N LEU A 229 11.79 21.53 -4.81
CA LEU A 229 10.66 20.61 -4.80
C LEU A 229 11.07 19.24 -4.24
N SER A 230 12.15 18.65 -4.80
CA SER A 230 12.66 17.34 -4.34
C SER A 230 13.12 17.40 -2.88
N TYR A 231 13.84 18.42 -2.49
CA TYR A 231 14.29 18.63 -1.11
C TYR A 231 13.09 18.72 -0.15
N SER A 232 12.09 19.54 -0.49
CA SER A 232 10.92 19.75 0.35
C SER A 232 10.03 18.48 0.41
N THR A 233 9.96 17.73 -0.69
CA THR A 233 9.26 16.45 -0.76
C THR A 233 9.92 15.42 0.17
N ILE A 234 11.25 15.31 0.14
CA ILE A 234 11.99 14.37 0.99
C ILE A 234 11.84 14.72 2.47
N ILE A 235 11.99 16.00 2.86
CA ILE A 235 11.85 16.42 4.26
C ILE A 235 10.42 16.14 4.78
N SER A 236 9.39 16.59 4.03
CA SER A 236 8.00 16.35 4.44
C SER A 236 7.66 14.87 4.45
N GLY A 237 8.16 14.13 3.46
CA GLY A 237 8.02 12.69 3.36
C GLY A 237 8.66 11.98 4.56
N SER A 238 9.89 12.35 4.93
CA SER A 238 10.59 11.77 6.09
C SER A 238 9.84 11.99 7.41
N LEU A 239 9.20 13.15 7.60
CA LEU A 239 8.36 13.39 8.78
C LEU A 239 7.13 12.48 8.80
N SER A 240 6.47 12.33 7.66
CA SER A 240 5.31 11.42 7.52
C SER A 240 5.68 9.97 7.75
N THR A 241 6.78 9.52 7.15
CA THR A 241 7.25 8.14 7.24
C THR A 241 7.75 7.78 8.64
N LEU A 242 8.38 8.72 9.35
CA LEU A 242 8.75 8.53 10.75
C LEU A 242 7.52 8.30 11.63
N LEU A 243 6.46 9.09 11.45
CA LEU A 243 5.19 8.89 12.16
C LEU A 243 4.58 7.52 11.84
N MET A 244 4.58 7.11 10.57
CA MET A 244 4.09 5.80 10.15
C MET A 244 4.90 4.67 10.80
N ALA A 245 6.23 4.75 10.81
CA ALA A 245 7.09 3.74 11.42
C ALA A 245 6.84 3.60 12.94
N LEU A 246 6.63 4.71 13.64
CA LEU A 246 6.29 4.70 15.07
C LEU A 246 4.93 4.03 15.33
N ILE A 247 3.94 4.31 14.49
CA ILE A 247 2.62 3.66 14.58
C ILE A 247 2.75 2.16 14.29
N TYR A 248 3.53 1.76 13.29
CA TYR A 248 3.75 0.36 12.96
C TYR A 248 4.47 -0.39 14.09
N LEU A 249 5.49 0.22 14.71
CA LEU A 249 6.15 -0.34 15.89
C LEU A 249 5.14 -0.59 17.00
N ALA A 250 4.31 0.39 17.33
CA ALA A 250 3.33 0.29 18.37
C ALA A 250 2.26 -0.78 18.08
N LEU A 251 1.71 -0.80 16.86
CA LEU A 251 0.71 -1.79 16.46
C LEU A 251 1.27 -3.21 16.43
N THR A 252 2.50 -3.38 15.93
CA THR A 252 3.19 -4.68 15.92
C THR A 252 3.42 -5.18 17.34
N TYR A 253 3.86 -4.30 18.26
CA TYR A 253 4.08 -4.65 19.64
C TYR A 253 2.80 -5.05 20.37
N VAL A 254 1.72 -4.25 20.21
CA VAL A 254 0.42 -4.56 20.83
C VAL A 254 -0.21 -5.80 20.20
N GLY A 255 -0.06 -5.99 18.87
CA GLY A 255 -0.46 -7.20 18.18
C GLY A 255 0.25 -8.45 18.73
N ALA A 256 1.56 -8.37 18.95
CA ALA A 256 2.33 -9.47 19.54
C ALA A 256 1.87 -9.81 20.97
N GLN A 257 1.56 -8.81 21.79
CA GLN A 257 1.01 -9.02 23.15
C GLN A 257 -0.36 -9.69 23.13
N SER A 258 -1.23 -9.32 22.17
CA SER A 258 -2.61 -9.81 22.13
C SER A 258 -2.68 -11.33 21.94
N ARG A 259 -1.63 -11.92 21.36
CA ARG A 259 -1.53 -13.37 21.17
C ARG A 259 -1.60 -14.17 22.48
N ALA A 260 -1.15 -13.60 23.59
CA ALA A 260 -1.19 -14.26 24.88
C ALA A 260 -2.62 -14.54 25.37
N VAL A 261 -3.58 -13.71 24.95
CA VAL A 261 -4.98 -13.79 25.36
C VAL A 261 -5.86 -14.41 24.29
N TYR A 262 -5.64 -14.02 23.02
CA TYR A 262 -6.56 -14.36 21.92
C TYR A 262 -5.99 -15.39 20.94
N GLY A 263 -4.71 -15.73 21.05
CA GLY A 263 -4.05 -16.60 20.08
C GLY A 263 -3.73 -15.89 18.77
N ILE A 264 -3.86 -16.60 17.64
CA ILE A 264 -3.64 -16.05 16.31
C ILE A 264 -4.99 -15.88 15.61
N ASP A 265 -5.32 -14.62 15.31
CA ASP A 265 -6.54 -14.27 14.63
C ASP A 265 -6.48 -14.53 13.12
N ALA A 266 -7.63 -14.62 12.46
CA ALA A 266 -7.74 -14.85 11.02
C ALA A 266 -7.14 -13.71 10.20
N ASN A 267 -7.32 -12.48 10.66
CA ASN A 267 -6.82 -11.27 10.00
C ASN A 267 -6.61 -10.13 11.01
N GLY A 268 -5.93 -9.08 10.58
CA GLY A 268 -5.60 -7.95 11.44
C GLY A 268 -6.79 -7.08 11.87
N GLY A 269 -7.94 -7.20 11.23
CA GLY A 269 -9.19 -6.56 11.68
C GLY A 269 -9.68 -7.17 12.99
N ASP A 270 -9.66 -8.51 13.09
CA ASP A 270 -10.00 -9.25 14.31
C ASP A 270 -9.02 -8.90 15.44
N VAL A 271 -7.70 -8.85 15.14
CA VAL A 271 -6.68 -8.45 16.11
C VAL A 271 -7.02 -7.09 16.74
N LEU A 272 -7.30 -6.08 15.92
CA LEU A 272 -7.62 -4.75 16.40
C LEU A 272 -8.93 -4.70 17.19
N ALA A 273 -9.95 -5.45 16.76
CA ALA A 273 -11.21 -5.55 17.46
C ALA A 273 -11.03 -6.17 18.86
N HIS A 274 -10.27 -7.25 18.97
CA HIS A 274 -9.95 -7.91 20.24
C HIS A 274 -9.15 -6.99 21.18
N ILE A 275 -8.13 -6.30 20.66
CA ILE A 275 -7.33 -5.33 21.44
C ILE A 275 -8.22 -4.21 21.99
N ALA A 276 -9.10 -3.63 21.15
CA ALA A 276 -9.99 -2.57 21.57
C ALA A 276 -11.01 -3.04 22.61
N ALA A 277 -11.58 -4.23 22.43
CA ALA A 277 -12.49 -4.84 23.40
C ALA A 277 -11.81 -5.16 24.73
N HIS A 278 -10.53 -5.60 24.71
CA HIS A 278 -9.77 -5.90 25.91
C HIS A 278 -9.57 -4.67 26.82
N TYR A 279 -9.14 -3.54 26.23
CA TYR A 279 -8.82 -2.34 27.01
C TYR A 279 -10.02 -1.45 27.36
N PHE A 280 -11.03 -1.44 26.50
CA PHE A 280 -12.12 -0.45 26.61
C PHE A 280 -13.52 -1.08 26.57
N GLY A 281 -13.59 -2.43 26.57
CA GLY A 281 -14.86 -3.13 26.45
C GLY A 281 -15.66 -2.76 25.20
N ALA A 282 -16.97 -2.90 25.25
CA ALA A 282 -17.84 -2.64 24.10
C ALA A 282 -17.78 -1.18 23.61
N TYR A 283 -17.66 -0.22 24.51
CA TYR A 283 -17.57 1.21 24.14
C TYR A 283 -16.30 1.52 23.33
N GLY A 284 -15.18 0.91 23.70
CA GLY A 284 -13.92 1.05 22.96
C GLY A 284 -13.99 0.47 21.54
N GLY A 285 -14.62 -0.70 21.39
CA GLY A 285 -14.86 -1.30 20.08
C GLY A 285 -15.71 -0.41 19.17
N ILE A 286 -16.80 0.17 19.72
CA ILE A 286 -17.66 1.11 18.98
C ILE A 286 -16.87 2.37 18.54
N LEU A 287 -16.12 2.98 19.46
CA LEU A 287 -15.37 4.19 19.16
C LEU A 287 -14.25 3.94 18.12
N LEU A 288 -13.53 2.83 18.27
CA LEU A 288 -12.53 2.40 17.26
C LEU A 288 -13.20 2.12 15.91
N GLY A 289 -14.34 1.43 15.91
CA GLY A 289 -15.11 1.13 14.70
C GLY A 289 -15.53 2.39 13.95
N ILE A 290 -16.08 3.37 14.64
CA ILE A 290 -16.47 4.68 14.06
C ILE A 290 -15.24 5.38 13.48
N THR A 291 -14.15 5.43 14.24
CA THR A 291 -12.93 6.14 13.84
C THR A 291 -12.28 5.50 12.62
N ILE A 292 -12.18 4.17 12.60
CA ILE A 292 -11.65 3.41 11.44
C ILE A 292 -12.58 3.58 10.24
N THR A 293 -13.90 3.49 10.43
CA THR A 293 -14.87 3.67 9.33
C THR A 293 -14.72 5.05 8.68
N CYS A 294 -14.56 6.10 9.47
CA CYS A 294 -14.33 7.43 8.96
C CYS A 294 -13.00 7.57 8.20
N ALA A 295 -11.92 6.98 8.73
CA ALA A 295 -10.63 6.95 8.05
C ALA A 295 -10.70 6.16 6.72
N CYS A 296 -11.38 5.02 6.73
CA CYS A 296 -11.61 4.19 5.56
C CYS A 296 -12.48 4.87 4.50
N LEU A 297 -13.55 5.57 4.91
CA LEU A 297 -14.38 6.36 4.00
C LEU A 297 -13.57 7.42 3.27
N LYS A 298 -12.73 8.18 3.99
CA LYS A 298 -11.84 9.17 3.38
C LYS A 298 -10.93 8.54 2.33
N THR A 299 -10.29 7.42 2.68
CA THR A 299 -9.39 6.69 1.77
C THR A 299 -10.16 6.17 0.55
N ALA A 300 -11.33 5.57 0.73
CA ALA A 300 -12.15 5.07 -0.37
C ALA A 300 -12.58 6.19 -1.34
N ILE A 301 -13.05 7.33 -0.81
CA ILE A 301 -13.44 8.49 -1.62
C ILE A 301 -12.24 9.01 -2.43
N GLY A 302 -11.07 9.13 -1.78
CA GLY A 302 -9.84 9.56 -2.44
C GLY A 302 -9.42 8.61 -3.56
N LEU A 303 -9.43 7.30 -3.31
CA LEU A 303 -9.06 6.27 -4.29
C LEU A 303 -10.06 6.21 -5.46
N VAL A 304 -11.37 6.23 -5.21
CA VAL A 304 -12.38 6.24 -6.29
C VAL A 304 -12.20 7.47 -7.17
N THR A 305 -12.00 8.64 -6.55
CA THR A 305 -11.77 9.90 -7.28
C THR A 305 -10.49 9.84 -8.13
N ALA A 306 -9.39 9.37 -7.56
CA ALA A 306 -8.10 9.25 -8.26
C ALA A 306 -8.17 8.25 -9.43
N CYS A 307 -8.77 7.08 -9.20
CA CYS A 307 -8.97 6.08 -10.24
C CYS A 307 -9.85 6.62 -11.37
N ALA A 308 -11.01 7.22 -11.04
CA ALA A 308 -11.94 7.74 -12.04
C ALA A 308 -11.32 8.87 -12.87
N SER A 309 -10.59 9.80 -12.24
CA SER A 309 -9.91 10.90 -12.94
C SER A 309 -8.79 10.39 -13.84
N THR A 310 -8.00 9.41 -13.37
CA THR A 310 -6.91 8.83 -14.17
C THR A 310 -7.44 8.05 -15.36
N PHE A 311 -8.46 7.21 -15.18
CA PHE A 311 -9.03 6.46 -16.30
C PHE A 311 -9.75 7.37 -17.32
N ALA A 312 -10.43 8.42 -16.87
CA ALA A 312 -11.02 9.42 -17.77
C ALA A 312 -9.94 10.17 -18.59
N ALA A 313 -8.77 10.44 -17.99
CA ALA A 313 -7.65 11.06 -18.68
C ALA A 313 -6.93 10.09 -19.63
N LEU A 314 -6.74 8.81 -19.24
CA LEU A 314 -6.11 7.79 -20.08
C LEU A 314 -6.97 7.39 -21.28
N PHE A 315 -8.28 7.38 -21.11
CA PHE A 315 -9.26 6.93 -22.12
C PHE A 315 -10.31 8.00 -22.41
N PRO A 316 -9.94 9.16 -22.99
CA PRO A 316 -10.86 10.30 -23.15
C PRO A 316 -12.04 10.02 -24.09
N ARG A 317 -11.95 8.96 -24.91
CA ARG A 317 -13.03 8.54 -25.82
C ARG A 317 -13.95 7.46 -25.22
N SER A 318 -13.73 7.01 -23.97
CA SER A 318 -14.52 5.95 -23.33
C SER A 318 -15.63 6.54 -22.44
N PHE A 319 -15.45 6.46 -21.12
CA PHE A 319 -16.43 6.92 -20.14
C PHE A 319 -16.02 8.25 -19.52
N SER A 320 -17.04 9.05 -19.14
CA SER A 320 -16.82 10.27 -18.35
C SER A 320 -16.37 9.93 -16.91
N TYR A 321 -15.80 10.91 -16.21
CA TYR A 321 -15.45 10.82 -14.80
C TYR A 321 -16.60 10.24 -13.95
N THR A 322 -17.83 10.76 -14.14
CA THR A 322 -19.02 10.30 -13.40
C THR A 322 -19.30 8.82 -13.66
N LYS A 323 -19.22 8.35 -14.89
CA LYS A 323 -19.44 6.93 -15.22
C LYS A 323 -18.37 6.04 -14.61
N TYR A 324 -17.08 6.42 -14.69
CA TYR A 324 -16.00 5.69 -14.04
C TYR A 324 -16.19 5.63 -12.52
N THR A 325 -16.58 6.74 -11.88
CA THR A 325 -16.86 6.81 -10.44
C THR A 325 -17.93 5.79 -10.03
N VAL A 326 -19.05 5.74 -10.77
CA VAL A 326 -20.13 4.78 -10.51
C VAL A 326 -19.68 3.35 -10.75
N ILE A 327 -18.98 3.05 -11.84
CA ILE A 327 -18.48 1.71 -12.17
C ILE A 327 -17.53 1.22 -11.08
N PHE A 328 -16.56 2.05 -10.67
CA PHE A 328 -15.57 1.65 -9.67
C PHE A 328 -16.18 1.47 -8.28
N ALA A 329 -17.12 2.34 -7.88
CA ALA A 329 -17.84 2.20 -6.62
C ALA A 329 -18.72 0.92 -6.60
N ALA A 330 -19.47 0.66 -7.67
CA ALA A 330 -20.32 -0.52 -7.79
C ALA A 330 -19.51 -1.82 -7.81
N PHE A 331 -18.39 -1.84 -8.55
CA PHE A 331 -17.50 -3.00 -8.59
C PHE A 331 -16.83 -3.25 -7.24
N SER A 332 -16.37 -2.19 -6.56
CA SER A 332 -15.80 -2.29 -5.21
C SER A 332 -16.83 -2.78 -4.19
N PHE A 333 -18.08 -2.33 -4.30
CA PHE A 333 -19.18 -2.84 -3.48
C PHE A 333 -19.36 -4.36 -3.69
N ALA A 334 -19.41 -4.84 -4.93
CA ALA A 334 -19.56 -6.26 -5.22
C ALA A 334 -18.41 -7.08 -4.61
N ILE A 335 -17.16 -6.64 -4.78
CA ILE A 335 -15.97 -7.31 -4.23
C ILE A 335 -15.96 -7.29 -2.69
N SER A 336 -16.42 -6.20 -2.04
CA SER A 336 -16.42 -6.11 -0.58
C SER A 336 -17.23 -7.23 0.08
N ASN A 337 -18.26 -7.76 -0.60
CA ASN A 337 -19.09 -8.84 -0.08
C ASN A 337 -18.42 -10.24 -0.13
N VAL A 338 -17.21 -10.33 -0.69
CA VAL A 338 -16.39 -11.55 -0.63
C VAL A 338 -15.73 -11.73 0.74
N GLY A 339 -15.61 -10.67 1.52
CA GLY A 339 -15.01 -10.65 2.86
C GLY A 339 -13.52 -10.34 2.88
N LEU A 340 -13.04 -9.81 4.02
CA LEU A 340 -11.69 -9.26 4.17
C LEU A 340 -10.58 -10.27 3.87
N SER A 341 -10.62 -11.45 4.48
CA SER A 341 -9.58 -12.47 4.35
C SER A 341 -9.40 -12.94 2.91
N ARG A 342 -10.51 -13.09 2.16
CA ARG A 342 -10.45 -13.46 0.74
C ARG A 342 -9.90 -12.35 -0.13
N ILE A 343 -10.28 -11.08 0.12
CA ILE A 343 -9.72 -9.94 -0.60
C ILE A 343 -8.20 -9.88 -0.42
N ILE A 344 -7.69 -10.09 0.81
CA ILE A 344 -6.26 -10.16 1.08
C ILE A 344 -5.62 -11.31 0.29
N ALA A 345 -6.17 -12.52 0.36
CA ALA A 345 -5.62 -13.69 -0.33
C ALA A 345 -5.54 -13.51 -1.85
N TYR A 346 -6.56 -12.90 -2.48
CA TYR A 346 -6.55 -12.66 -3.93
C TYR A 346 -5.70 -11.45 -4.35
N SER A 347 -5.39 -10.53 -3.44
CA SER A 347 -4.50 -9.40 -3.74
C SER A 347 -3.03 -9.80 -3.77
N LEU A 348 -2.61 -10.77 -2.96
CA LEU A 348 -1.22 -11.19 -2.83
C LEU A 348 -0.52 -11.51 -4.17
N PRO A 349 -1.08 -12.35 -5.06
CA PRO A 349 -0.45 -12.65 -6.34
C PRO A 349 -0.17 -11.40 -7.16
N VAL A 350 -1.16 -10.51 -7.25
CA VAL A 350 -1.06 -9.27 -8.02
C VAL A 350 0.02 -8.34 -7.41
N LEU A 351 0.10 -8.28 -6.09
CA LEU A 351 1.13 -7.50 -5.40
C LEU A 351 2.53 -8.08 -5.64
N TYR A 352 2.70 -9.39 -5.61
CA TYR A 352 3.99 -10.05 -5.88
C TYR A 352 4.47 -9.83 -7.32
N PHE A 353 3.56 -9.48 -8.24
CA PHE A 353 3.94 -9.04 -9.58
C PHE A 353 4.22 -7.53 -9.65
N LEU A 354 3.33 -6.69 -9.09
CA LEU A 354 3.41 -5.24 -9.26
C LEU A 354 4.54 -4.60 -8.44
N TYR A 355 4.80 -5.10 -7.22
CA TYR A 355 5.80 -4.50 -6.33
C TYR A 355 7.23 -4.61 -6.87
N PRO A 356 7.74 -5.78 -7.32
CA PRO A 356 9.04 -5.86 -7.95
C PRO A 356 9.22 -4.87 -9.10
N VAL A 357 8.21 -4.79 -9.98
CA VAL A 357 8.22 -3.85 -11.11
C VAL A 357 8.25 -2.39 -10.64
N ALA A 358 7.45 -2.05 -9.64
CA ALA A 358 7.43 -0.71 -9.05
C ALA A 358 8.76 -0.36 -8.38
N ILE A 359 9.34 -1.29 -7.60
CA ILE A 359 10.64 -1.11 -6.91
C ILE A 359 11.75 -0.83 -7.92
N VAL A 360 11.86 -1.66 -8.96
CA VAL A 360 12.88 -1.48 -10.00
C VAL A 360 12.67 -0.19 -10.77
N LEU A 361 11.42 0.17 -11.07
CA LEU A 361 11.09 1.43 -11.75
C LEU A 361 11.49 2.65 -10.89
N ILE A 362 11.22 2.63 -9.59
CA ILE A 362 11.64 3.65 -8.62
C ILE A 362 13.17 3.74 -8.58
N ALA A 363 13.87 2.61 -8.44
CA ALA A 363 15.32 2.57 -8.39
C ALA A 363 15.95 3.17 -9.66
N LEU A 364 15.43 2.82 -10.84
CA LEU A 364 15.89 3.38 -12.12
C LEU A 364 15.67 4.89 -12.21
N CYS A 365 14.52 5.39 -11.72
CA CYS A 365 14.25 6.83 -11.67
C CYS A 365 15.20 7.59 -10.73
N LEU A 366 15.57 6.99 -9.59
CA LEU A 366 16.55 7.59 -8.66
C LEU A 366 17.94 7.60 -9.28
N ILE A 367 18.37 6.53 -9.94
CA ILE A 367 19.66 6.42 -10.64
C ILE A 367 19.70 7.37 -11.85
N GLU A 368 18.57 7.61 -12.53
CA GLU A 368 18.49 8.56 -13.65
C GLU A 368 18.98 9.96 -13.24
N GLY A 369 18.71 10.40 -12.00
CA GLY A 369 19.21 11.66 -11.47
C GLY A 369 20.74 11.76 -11.45
N LEU A 370 21.47 10.62 -11.43
CA LEU A 370 22.94 10.58 -11.40
C LEU A 370 23.56 10.36 -12.79
N ILE A 371 23.00 9.47 -13.60
CA ILE A 371 23.60 9.02 -14.88
C ILE A 371 22.86 9.49 -16.12
N GLY A 372 21.74 10.20 -15.94
CA GLY A 372 20.82 10.61 -17.00
C GLY A 372 19.95 9.47 -17.54
N TYR A 373 18.90 9.85 -18.29
CA TYR A 373 17.99 8.89 -18.87
C TYR A 373 18.66 8.01 -19.94
N ARG A 374 18.48 6.70 -19.82
CA ARG A 374 18.97 5.68 -20.75
C ARG A 374 17.91 4.62 -20.94
N ARG A 375 17.16 4.68 -22.05
CA ARG A 375 16.04 3.75 -22.33
C ARG A 375 16.40 2.27 -22.23
N PRO A 376 17.56 1.78 -22.73
CA PRO A 376 17.90 0.35 -22.61
C PRO A 376 17.96 -0.14 -21.16
N LEU A 377 18.43 0.70 -20.19
CA LEU A 377 18.46 0.34 -18.78
C LEU A 377 17.03 0.07 -18.26
N TYR A 378 16.09 0.94 -18.58
CA TYR A 378 14.70 0.79 -18.18
C TYR A 378 14.06 -0.47 -18.79
N VAL A 379 14.20 -0.65 -20.10
CA VAL A 379 13.54 -1.76 -20.82
C VAL A 379 14.04 -3.10 -20.33
N TRP A 380 15.35 -3.33 -20.29
CA TRP A 380 15.90 -4.63 -19.95
C TRP A 380 15.77 -4.99 -18.48
N SER A 381 15.91 -4.01 -17.56
CA SER A 381 15.65 -4.24 -16.14
C SER A 381 14.18 -4.63 -15.90
N ILE A 382 13.23 -3.90 -16.50
CA ILE A 382 11.80 -4.19 -16.33
C ILE A 382 11.39 -5.52 -16.98
N VAL A 383 11.96 -5.86 -18.12
CA VAL A 383 11.71 -7.17 -18.76
C VAL A 383 12.20 -8.31 -17.85
N GLY A 384 13.46 -8.24 -17.36
CA GLY A 384 13.99 -9.24 -16.44
C GLY A 384 13.17 -9.36 -15.16
N THR A 385 12.81 -8.21 -14.55
CA THR A 385 11.99 -8.17 -13.35
C THR A 385 10.61 -8.78 -13.59
N SER A 386 9.92 -8.36 -14.67
CA SER A 386 8.55 -8.82 -14.96
C SER A 386 8.50 -10.32 -15.24
N ALA A 387 9.52 -10.86 -15.94
CA ALA A 387 9.61 -12.29 -16.19
C ALA A 387 9.75 -13.09 -14.88
N ALA A 388 10.60 -12.64 -13.96
CA ALA A 388 10.77 -13.30 -12.67
C ALA A 388 9.56 -13.10 -11.73
N ALA A 389 9.03 -11.89 -11.64
CA ALA A 389 7.87 -11.59 -10.83
C ALA A 389 6.60 -12.35 -11.28
N PHE A 390 6.55 -12.78 -12.55
CA PHE A 390 5.47 -13.64 -13.03
C PHE A 390 5.48 -15.03 -12.37
N PHE A 391 6.65 -15.58 -12.05
CA PHE A 391 6.73 -16.84 -11.29
C PHE A 391 6.26 -16.64 -9.84
N ASP A 392 6.61 -15.51 -9.19
CA ASP A 392 6.14 -15.19 -7.85
C ASP A 392 4.63 -14.98 -7.82
N PHE A 393 4.05 -14.33 -8.86
CA PHE A 393 2.61 -14.25 -9.07
C PHE A 393 1.94 -15.63 -9.10
N LEU A 394 2.48 -16.56 -9.90
CA LEU A 394 1.91 -17.91 -10.04
C LEU A 394 1.97 -18.70 -8.73
N ARG A 395 3.09 -18.60 -8.01
CA ARG A 395 3.30 -19.27 -6.72
C ARG A 395 2.36 -18.75 -5.63
N ALA A 396 2.01 -17.48 -5.69
CA ALA A 396 1.11 -16.85 -4.72
C ALA A 396 -0.38 -17.08 -5.02
N LEU A 397 -0.74 -17.63 -6.19
CA LEU A 397 -2.13 -17.93 -6.52
C LEU A 397 -2.75 -18.89 -5.50
N PRO A 398 -4.02 -18.72 -5.14
CA PRO A 398 -4.75 -19.71 -4.37
C PRO A 398 -4.71 -21.10 -5.02
N PRO A 399 -4.62 -22.21 -4.23
CA PRO A 399 -4.46 -23.57 -4.77
C PRO A 399 -5.48 -23.96 -5.84
N ALA A 400 -6.73 -23.48 -5.71
CA ALA A 400 -7.78 -23.72 -6.68
C ALA A 400 -7.44 -23.13 -8.08
N LEU A 401 -6.80 -21.97 -8.12
CA LEU A 401 -6.37 -21.33 -9.36
C LEU A 401 -5.05 -21.91 -9.90
N GLN A 402 -4.13 -22.30 -9.00
CA GLN A 402 -2.89 -22.97 -9.41
C GLN A 402 -3.20 -24.29 -10.13
N ASN A 403 -4.15 -25.08 -9.62
CA ASN A 403 -4.52 -26.38 -10.18
C ASN A 403 -5.44 -26.28 -11.40
N ALA A 404 -5.97 -25.11 -11.72
CA ALA A 404 -6.83 -24.92 -12.90
C ALA A 404 -6.08 -25.07 -14.23
N PHE A 405 -4.77 -24.90 -14.23
CA PHE A 405 -3.94 -24.98 -15.43
C PHE A 405 -2.78 -25.98 -15.24
N SER A 406 -2.68 -26.96 -16.10
CA SER A 406 -1.69 -28.03 -16.03
C SER A 406 -0.21 -27.58 -16.13
N TRP A 407 0.03 -26.40 -16.69
CA TRP A 407 1.38 -25.82 -16.85
C TRP A 407 1.85 -25.03 -15.61
N THR A 408 0.95 -24.65 -14.71
CA THR A 408 1.28 -23.83 -13.53
C THR A 408 2.31 -24.49 -12.61
N PRO A 409 2.19 -25.80 -12.24
CA PRO A 409 3.18 -26.43 -11.37
C PRO A 409 4.61 -26.40 -11.94
N ALA A 410 4.77 -26.66 -13.24
CA ALA A 410 6.08 -26.62 -13.88
C ALA A 410 6.73 -25.22 -13.83
N LEU A 411 5.93 -24.17 -14.03
CA LEU A 411 6.43 -22.81 -13.91
C LEU A 411 6.71 -22.39 -12.45
N CYS A 412 5.93 -22.87 -11.50
CA CYS A 412 6.22 -22.66 -10.07
C CYS A 412 7.58 -23.27 -9.70
N THR A 413 7.86 -24.51 -10.11
CA THR A 413 9.14 -25.17 -9.88
C THR A 413 10.30 -24.43 -10.57
N ALA A 414 10.09 -23.94 -11.80
CA ALA A 414 11.09 -23.11 -12.48
C ALA A 414 11.37 -21.79 -11.72
N GLY A 415 10.34 -21.21 -11.11
CA GLY A 415 10.47 -20.01 -10.27
C GLY A 415 11.27 -20.28 -8.98
N GLU A 416 11.16 -21.47 -8.40
CA GLU A 416 11.92 -21.89 -7.20
C GLU A 416 13.43 -22.02 -7.47
N ALA A 417 13.81 -22.30 -8.71
CA ALA A 417 15.21 -22.37 -9.13
C ALA A 417 15.89 -20.99 -9.23
N LEU A 418 15.13 -19.89 -9.17
CA LEU A 418 15.70 -18.54 -9.21
C LEU A 418 16.47 -18.24 -7.92
N PRO A 419 17.63 -17.59 -8.01
CA PRO A 419 18.35 -17.12 -6.81
C PRO A 419 17.46 -16.25 -5.94
N LEU A 420 17.50 -16.44 -4.62
CA LEU A 420 16.71 -15.72 -3.62
C LEU A 420 15.18 -15.98 -3.69
N ALA A 421 14.72 -16.96 -4.47
CA ALA A 421 13.30 -17.29 -4.58
C ALA A 421 12.69 -17.76 -3.24
N SER A 422 13.47 -18.47 -2.42
CA SER A 422 13.06 -18.88 -1.06
C SER A 422 12.77 -17.69 -0.12
N LEU A 423 13.35 -16.53 -0.41
CA LEU A 423 13.14 -15.28 0.34
C LEU A 423 12.06 -14.39 -0.28
N GLY A 424 11.38 -14.83 -1.36
CA GLY A 424 10.45 -14.01 -2.14
C GLY A 424 11.12 -12.89 -2.96
N MET A 425 12.44 -13.00 -3.17
CA MET A 425 13.28 -12.03 -3.89
C MET A 425 13.82 -12.57 -5.21
N GLY A 426 13.16 -13.57 -5.82
CA GLY A 426 13.59 -14.21 -7.06
C GLY A 426 13.76 -13.25 -8.24
N TRP A 427 13.11 -12.11 -8.19
CA TRP A 427 13.18 -11.07 -9.21
C TRP A 427 14.46 -10.21 -9.18
N VAL A 428 15.21 -10.19 -8.07
CA VAL A 428 16.36 -9.27 -7.88
C VAL A 428 17.48 -9.57 -8.87
N VAL A 429 17.88 -10.83 -8.97
CA VAL A 429 18.98 -11.24 -9.87
C VAL A 429 18.61 -11.00 -11.35
N PRO A 430 17.45 -11.42 -11.86
CA PRO A 430 17.01 -11.07 -13.21
C PRO A 430 16.93 -9.58 -13.49
N ALA A 431 16.52 -8.76 -12.51
CA ALA A 431 16.53 -7.31 -12.63
C ALA A 431 17.94 -6.73 -12.82
N LEU A 432 18.91 -7.22 -12.03
CA LEU A 432 20.32 -6.83 -12.13
C LEU A 432 20.94 -7.29 -13.45
N ILE A 433 20.66 -8.51 -13.91
CA ILE A 433 21.11 -8.99 -15.22
C ILE A 433 20.55 -8.10 -16.33
N GLY A 434 19.27 -7.74 -16.25
CA GLY A 434 18.65 -6.81 -17.19
C GLY A 434 19.30 -5.42 -17.15
N PHE A 435 19.62 -4.90 -15.96
CA PHE A 435 20.32 -3.63 -15.80
C PHE A 435 21.73 -3.68 -16.46
N CYS A 436 22.53 -4.71 -16.18
CA CYS A 436 23.86 -4.89 -16.76
C CYS A 436 23.78 -5.02 -18.29
N GLY A 437 22.83 -5.82 -18.82
CA GLY A 437 22.59 -5.95 -20.24
C GLY A 437 22.22 -4.61 -20.91
N GLY A 438 21.33 -3.84 -20.27
CA GLY A 438 20.98 -2.50 -20.72
C GLY A 438 22.17 -1.54 -20.72
N ALA A 439 23.06 -1.62 -19.69
CA ALA A 439 24.27 -0.82 -19.60
C ALA A 439 25.27 -1.15 -20.74
N LEU A 440 25.46 -2.44 -21.05
CA LEU A 440 26.30 -2.88 -22.17
C LEU A 440 25.78 -2.37 -23.52
N ILE A 441 24.45 -2.39 -23.73
CA ILE A 441 23.84 -1.84 -24.94
C ILE A 441 24.09 -0.32 -25.04
N CYS A 442 23.95 0.40 -23.92
CA CYS A 442 24.24 1.84 -23.90
C CYS A 442 25.72 2.14 -24.23
N ALA A 443 26.65 1.36 -23.69
CA ALA A 443 28.08 1.50 -23.99
C ALA A 443 28.36 1.24 -25.47
N TRP A 444 27.80 0.16 -26.03
CA TRP A 444 27.96 -0.18 -27.46
C TRP A 444 27.37 0.87 -28.41
N GLN A 445 26.20 1.45 -28.07
CA GLN A 445 25.63 2.54 -28.86
C GLN A 445 26.51 3.79 -28.86
N LYS A 446 27.17 4.08 -27.73
CA LYS A 446 28.10 5.21 -27.62
C LYS A 446 29.34 5.04 -28.50
N THR A 447 29.90 3.81 -28.58
CA THR A 447 31.06 3.53 -29.43
C THR A 447 30.77 3.57 -30.94
N ARG A 448 29.52 3.43 -31.37
CA ARG A 448 29.10 3.53 -32.77
C ARG A 448 28.71 4.97 -33.20
N SER A 449 28.57 5.88 -32.27
CA SER A 449 28.24 7.30 -32.56
C SER A 449 29.49 8.19 -32.65
N TYR A 450 30.67 7.60 -32.49
CA TYR A 450 31.99 8.14 -32.84
C TYR A 450 32.53 7.45 -34.10
#